data_5c5395552a441944d52328ab056f9468
#
_entry.id   5c5395552a441944d52328ab056f9468
#
_cell.length_a   1.000
_cell.length_b   1.000
_cell.length_c   1.000
_cell.angle_alpha   90.00
_cell.angle_beta   90.00
_cell.angle_gamma   90.00
#
_symmetry.space_group_name_H-M   'P 1'
#
loop_
_entity.id
_entity.type
_entity.pdbx_description
1 polymer ?
#
loop_
_entity_poly.entity_id
_entity_poly.type
_entity_poly.pdbx_seq_one_letter_code
_entity_poly.pdbx_strand_id
1 'polypeptide(L)'
;LYEDHGTLAGYGQASTGNGGFVIDGIVPSAYDGDQDAALADLLRHLLEHLPAGSRVTWWAHPDSASRAIATTLGMQPDRQLLMMEAELPVEVSTDVEVRPFQPGTDDEAWLRVNNAAFAAHGEQGGWDLSMLRQRQAEDWFDPNGFLLHEREGRLAAFCWVKMHAA
;
A
#
# COMPACT_ATOMS: atom_id res chain seq x y z
N LEU A 1 20.55 -6.16 0.54
CA LEU A 1 21.16 -5.63 1.76
C LEU A 1 22.26 -4.64 1.40
N TYR A 2 22.34 -3.56 2.11
CA TYR A 2 23.44 -2.60 2.00
C TYR A 2 24.33 -2.73 3.24
N GLU A 3 25.61 -3.01 3.01
CA GLU A 3 26.60 -3.14 4.08
C GLU A 3 27.67 -2.06 3.92
N ASP A 4 27.97 -1.39 5.01
CA ASP A 4 29.07 -0.44 5.10
C ASP A 4 30.06 -0.89 6.18
N HIS A 5 31.32 -1.08 5.77
CA HIS A 5 32.38 -1.61 6.63
C HIS A 5 32.02 -2.89 7.42
N GLY A 6 31.23 -3.80 6.80
CA GLY A 6 30.76 -5.05 7.41
C GLY A 6 29.59 -4.89 8.40
N THR A 7 28.99 -3.71 8.46
CA THR A 7 27.77 -3.45 9.25
C THR A 7 26.58 -3.29 8.30
N LEU A 8 25.44 -3.93 8.64
CA LEU A 8 24.22 -3.76 7.88
C LEU A 8 23.72 -2.32 8.03
N ALA A 9 23.83 -1.55 6.96
CA ALA A 9 23.48 -0.12 6.92
C ALA A 9 22.15 0.16 6.22
N GLY A 10 21.59 -0.81 5.52
CA GLY A 10 20.30 -0.63 4.85
C GLY A 10 19.73 -1.90 4.24
N TYR A 11 18.45 -1.84 3.94
CA TYR A 11 17.70 -2.92 3.30
C TYR A 11 16.91 -2.38 2.12
N GLY A 12 16.91 -3.11 1.03
CA GLY A 12 16.06 -2.82 -0.12
C GLY A 12 15.41 -4.08 -0.66
N GLN A 13 14.23 -3.93 -1.20
CA GLN A 13 13.49 -5.02 -1.84
C GLN A 13 12.82 -4.57 -3.13
N ALA A 14 12.61 -5.51 -4.02
CA ALA A 14 11.75 -5.36 -5.18
C ALA A 14 10.66 -6.43 -5.11
N SER A 15 9.43 -6.04 -5.30
CA SER A 15 8.26 -6.93 -5.34
C SER A 15 7.52 -6.75 -6.66
N THR A 16 6.84 -7.80 -7.12
CA THR A 16 5.95 -7.70 -8.28
C THR A 16 4.68 -6.99 -7.89
N GLY A 17 4.32 -5.96 -8.64
CA GLY A 17 3.04 -5.25 -8.54
C GLY A 17 2.29 -5.33 -9.86
N ASN A 18 1.06 -4.84 -9.89
CA ASN A 18 0.25 -4.83 -11.11
C ASN A 18 0.89 -3.94 -12.18
N GLY A 19 1.42 -4.59 -13.22
CA GLY A 19 2.01 -3.92 -14.37
C GLY A 19 3.49 -3.56 -14.23
N GLY A 20 4.21 -4.11 -13.22
CA GLY A 20 5.64 -3.88 -13.08
C GLY A 20 6.19 -4.30 -11.71
N PHE A 21 7.19 -3.58 -11.25
CA PHE A 21 7.81 -3.80 -9.95
C PHE A 21 7.59 -2.59 -9.04
N VAL A 22 7.47 -2.87 -7.75
CA VAL A 22 7.57 -1.85 -6.69
C VAL A 22 8.89 -2.07 -5.98
N ILE A 23 9.67 -1.01 -5.81
CA ILE A 23 10.92 -1.04 -5.06
C ILE A 23 10.77 -0.22 -3.79
N ASP A 24 11.38 -0.71 -2.71
CA ASP A 24 11.46 -0.04 -1.42
C ASP A 24 12.88 -0.10 -0.89
N GLY A 25 13.30 0.93 -0.16
CA GLY A 25 14.58 0.99 0.51
C GLY A 25 14.47 1.68 1.85
N ILE A 26 15.16 1.15 2.83
CA ILE A 26 15.23 1.72 4.19
C ILE A 26 16.69 1.79 4.61
N VAL A 27 17.11 2.98 5.03
CA VAL A 27 18.37 3.23 5.72
C VAL A 27 18.01 3.71 7.14
N PRO A 28 18.46 3.03 8.19
CA PRO A 28 18.14 3.42 9.56
C PRO A 28 18.65 4.82 9.90
N SER A 29 17.89 5.56 10.68
CA SER A 29 18.31 6.90 11.17
C SER A 29 19.56 6.87 12.04
N ALA A 30 19.91 5.70 12.60
CA ALA A 30 21.12 5.48 13.37
C ALA A 30 22.38 5.23 12.51
N TYR A 31 22.23 5.13 11.17
CA TYR A 31 23.38 5.06 10.28
C TYR A 31 24.12 6.40 10.27
N ASP A 32 25.42 6.38 10.53
CA ASP A 32 26.26 7.58 10.71
C ASP A 32 26.86 8.11 9.41
N GLY A 33 26.64 7.41 8.30
CA GLY A 33 27.03 7.84 6.94
C GLY A 33 25.96 8.71 6.26
N ASP A 34 26.17 8.96 4.99
CA ASP A 34 25.21 9.68 4.14
C ASP A 34 23.99 8.78 3.82
N GLN A 35 22.89 9.00 4.54
CA GLN A 35 21.67 8.20 4.40
C GLN A 35 21.03 8.32 3.01
N ASP A 36 21.07 9.51 2.40
CA ASP A 36 20.50 9.74 1.08
C ASP A 36 21.33 9.06 -0.01
N ALA A 37 22.65 9.11 0.10
CA ALA A 37 23.55 8.39 -0.80
C ALA A 37 23.39 6.87 -0.67
N ALA A 38 23.30 6.35 0.54
CA ALA A 38 23.09 4.92 0.80
C ALA A 38 21.74 4.45 0.24
N LEU A 39 20.68 5.21 0.42
CA LEU A 39 19.37 4.91 -0.15
C LEU A 39 19.40 4.95 -1.69
N ALA A 40 20.04 5.95 -2.26
CA ALA A 40 20.20 6.04 -3.73
C ALA A 40 20.96 4.84 -4.31
N ASP A 41 22.02 4.38 -3.63
CA ASP A 41 22.80 3.22 -4.05
C ASP A 41 22.00 1.91 -3.92
N LEU A 42 21.25 1.75 -2.83
CA LEU A 42 20.32 0.62 -2.66
C LEU A 42 19.30 0.54 -3.79
N LEU A 43 18.60 1.64 -4.06
CA LEU A 43 17.59 1.69 -5.11
C LEU A 43 18.19 1.49 -6.49
N ARG A 44 19.37 2.06 -6.77
CA ARG A 44 20.10 1.83 -8.02
C ARG A 44 20.43 0.36 -8.22
N HIS A 45 20.96 -0.28 -7.18
CA HIS A 45 21.26 -1.70 -7.21
C HIS A 45 20.05 -2.56 -7.51
N LEU A 46 18.88 -2.25 -6.90
CA LEU A 46 17.63 -2.94 -7.24
C LEU A 46 17.26 -2.76 -8.71
N LEU A 47 17.33 -1.53 -9.23
CA LEU A 47 17.01 -1.23 -10.62
C LEU A 47 17.87 -1.99 -11.62
N GLU A 48 19.17 -2.14 -11.33
CA GLU A 48 20.13 -2.88 -12.17
C GLU A 48 19.82 -4.38 -12.27
N HIS A 49 19.12 -4.95 -11.28
CA HIS A 49 18.78 -6.36 -11.22
C HIS A 49 17.38 -6.69 -11.77
N LEU A 50 16.60 -5.66 -12.13
CA LEU A 50 15.29 -5.85 -12.74
C LEU A 50 15.41 -6.04 -14.27
N PRO A 51 14.47 -6.77 -14.89
CA PRO A 51 14.46 -6.95 -16.34
C PRO A 51 14.41 -5.62 -17.08
N ALA A 52 15.21 -5.46 -18.10
CA ALA A 52 15.22 -4.24 -18.91
C ALA A 52 13.83 -3.94 -19.50
N GLY A 53 13.42 -2.67 -19.48
CA GLY A 53 12.13 -2.22 -19.96
C GLY A 53 10.98 -2.42 -18.96
N SER A 54 11.27 -2.92 -17.75
CA SER A 54 10.26 -3.01 -16.69
C SER A 54 9.76 -1.64 -16.26
N ARG A 55 8.46 -1.53 -15.99
CA ARG A 55 7.92 -0.40 -15.23
C ARG A 55 8.27 -0.60 -13.77
N VAL A 56 8.83 0.44 -13.14
CA VAL A 56 9.22 0.40 -11.72
C VAL A 56 8.59 1.59 -11.00
N THR A 57 7.99 1.34 -9.85
CA THR A 57 7.41 2.35 -8.96
C THR A 57 8.18 2.37 -7.64
N TRP A 58 8.49 3.55 -7.17
CA TRP A 58 9.01 3.80 -5.82
C TRP A 58 8.06 4.74 -5.09
N TRP A 59 7.57 4.32 -3.92
CA TRP A 59 6.81 5.16 -3.02
C TRP A 59 7.75 5.92 -2.10
N ALA A 60 7.86 7.21 -2.29
CA ALA A 60 8.80 8.06 -1.61
C ALA A 60 8.08 9.17 -0.81
N HIS A 61 8.70 9.63 0.27
CA HIS A 61 8.24 10.84 0.94
C HIS A 61 8.35 12.05 0.02
N PRO A 62 7.43 13.04 0.11
CA PRO A 62 7.41 14.20 -0.80
C PRO A 62 8.41 15.28 -0.38
N ASP A 63 9.60 14.90 0.09
CA ASP A 63 10.68 15.79 0.48
C ASP A 63 11.69 16.05 -0.64
N SER A 64 12.66 16.94 -0.37
CA SER A 64 13.68 17.33 -1.36
C SER A 64 14.71 16.23 -1.61
N ALA A 65 15.05 15.43 -0.59
CA ALA A 65 16.02 14.36 -0.70
C ALA A 65 15.49 13.24 -1.61
N SER A 66 14.28 12.77 -1.34
CA SER A 66 13.62 11.76 -2.17
C SER A 66 13.45 12.20 -3.63
N ARG A 67 13.14 13.48 -3.86
CA ARG A 67 13.05 14.03 -5.22
C ARG A 67 14.41 14.04 -5.92
N ALA A 68 15.50 14.40 -5.22
CA ALA A 68 16.84 14.39 -5.76
C ALA A 68 17.27 12.97 -6.13
N ILE A 69 17.02 11.99 -5.24
CA ILE A 69 17.28 10.57 -5.50
C ILE A 69 16.51 10.10 -6.73
N ALA A 70 15.19 10.33 -6.78
CA ALA A 70 14.36 9.95 -7.92
C ALA A 70 14.88 10.52 -9.23
N THR A 71 15.26 11.80 -9.24
CA THR A 71 15.82 12.47 -10.42
C THR A 71 17.13 11.82 -10.85
N THR A 72 18.02 11.52 -9.92
CA THR A 72 19.31 10.85 -10.19
C THR A 72 19.13 9.46 -10.77
N LEU A 73 18.07 8.76 -10.36
CA LEU A 73 17.70 7.43 -10.87
C LEU A 73 16.86 7.48 -12.16
N GLY A 74 16.61 8.67 -12.72
CA GLY A 74 15.82 8.84 -13.94
C GLY A 74 14.32 8.59 -13.77
N MET A 75 13.82 8.56 -12.52
CA MET A 75 12.40 8.38 -12.21
C MET A 75 11.63 9.69 -12.37
N GLN A 76 10.36 9.58 -12.74
CA GLN A 76 9.45 10.70 -12.90
C GLN A 76 8.30 10.61 -11.92
N PRO A 77 7.77 11.74 -11.40
CA PRO A 77 6.56 11.74 -10.59
C PRO A 77 5.38 11.14 -11.37
N ASP A 78 4.64 10.23 -10.75
CA ASP A 78 3.45 9.61 -11.34
C ASP A 78 2.19 10.09 -10.61
N ARG A 79 2.09 9.83 -9.30
CA ARG A 79 0.93 10.19 -8.48
C ARG A 79 1.34 10.52 -7.05
N GLN A 80 0.45 11.16 -6.32
CA GLN A 80 0.63 11.48 -4.91
C GLN A 80 -0.44 10.79 -4.08
N LEU A 81 -0.03 10.11 -3.02
CA LEU A 81 -0.92 9.58 -1.98
C LEU A 81 -0.96 10.59 -0.83
N LEU A 82 -2.15 10.97 -0.41
CA LEU A 82 -2.36 11.87 0.72
C LEU A 82 -2.81 11.07 1.94
N MET A 83 -2.15 11.27 3.07
CA MET A 83 -2.66 10.84 4.37
C MET A 83 -3.50 11.97 4.95
N MET A 84 -4.72 11.65 5.40
CA MET A 84 -5.63 12.59 6.02
C MET A 84 -5.97 12.10 7.42
N GLU A 85 -5.96 13.01 8.37
CA GLU A 85 -6.27 12.73 9.78
C GLU A 85 -7.40 13.65 10.26
N ALA A 86 -8.20 13.16 11.17
CA ALA A 86 -9.22 13.93 11.87
C ALA A 86 -9.31 13.48 13.33
N GLU A 87 -9.54 14.43 14.22
CA GLU A 87 -9.87 14.11 15.62
C GLU A 87 -11.29 13.55 15.73
N LEU A 88 -11.49 12.58 16.61
CA LEU A 88 -12.80 12.00 16.86
C LEU A 88 -13.43 12.61 18.14
N PRO A 89 -14.77 12.74 18.20
CA PRO A 89 -15.72 12.39 17.15
C PRO A 89 -15.79 13.45 16.03
N VAL A 90 -15.95 13.01 14.80
CA VAL A 90 -16.30 13.93 13.71
C VAL A 90 -17.80 14.27 13.79
N GLU A 91 -18.12 15.56 13.81
CA GLU A 91 -19.51 16.04 13.88
C GLU A 91 -20.19 16.01 12.50
N VAL A 92 -20.25 14.81 11.91
CA VAL A 92 -21.00 14.55 10.67
C VAL A 92 -22.00 13.45 10.90
N SER A 93 -23.17 13.57 10.30
CA SER A 93 -24.20 12.55 10.31
C SER A 93 -24.46 12.05 8.90
N THR A 94 -24.93 10.83 8.79
CA THR A 94 -25.35 10.22 7.53
C THR A 94 -26.61 9.39 7.75
N ASP A 95 -27.47 9.33 6.74
CA ASP A 95 -28.61 8.45 6.65
C ASP A 95 -28.33 7.17 5.84
N VAL A 96 -27.08 6.96 5.46
CA VAL A 96 -26.65 5.74 4.77
C VAL A 96 -26.75 4.55 5.72
N GLU A 97 -27.62 3.61 5.41
CA GLU A 97 -27.76 2.37 6.16
C GLU A 97 -26.59 1.44 5.84
N VAL A 98 -25.94 0.94 6.88
CA VAL A 98 -24.83 0.00 6.76
C VAL A 98 -25.02 -1.19 7.70
N ARG A 99 -24.44 -2.32 7.33
CA ARG A 99 -24.35 -3.50 8.20
C ARG A 99 -22.92 -4.04 8.24
N PRO A 100 -22.54 -4.77 9.29
CA PRO A 100 -21.28 -5.47 9.33
C PRO A 100 -21.15 -6.54 8.24
N PHE A 101 -19.92 -6.76 7.81
CA PHE A 101 -19.54 -7.84 6.92
C PHE A 101 -19.68 -9.20 7.63
N GLN A 102 -20.19 -10.22 6.92
CA GLN A 102 -20.32 -11.58 7.41
C GLN A 102 -19.35 -12.50 6.64
N PRO A 103 -18.20 -12.89 7.26
CA PRO A 103 -17.25 -13.78 6.63
C PRO A 103 -17.92 -15.09 6.14
N GLY A 104 -17.53 -15.49 4.94
CA GLY A 104 -18.12 -16.67 4.30
C GLY A 104 -19.45 -16.43 3.57
N THR A 105 -20.25 -15.45 4.04
CA THR A 105 -21.53 -15.11 3.42
C THR A 105 -21.38 -14.00 2.39
N ASP A 106 -20.64 -12.96 2.73
CA ASP A 106 -20.46 -11.78 1.89
C ASP A 106 -19.22 -11.82 0.99
N ASP A 107 -18.36 -12.80 1.16
CA ASP A 107 -17.05 -12.89 0.50
C ASP A 107 -17.13 -12.66 -1.01
N GLU A 108 -17.98 -13.42 -1.70
CA GLU A 108 -18.11 -13.32 -3.16
C GLU A 108 -18.75 -12.01 -3.62
N ALA A 109 -19.76 -11.53 -2.87
CA ALA A 109 -20.42 -10.27 -3.21
C ALA A 109 -19.44 -9.10 -3.05
N TRP A 110 -18.66 -9.12 -1.98
CA TRP A 110 -17.63 -8.11 -1.76
C TRP A 110 -16.52 -8.16 -2.81
N LEU A 111 -15.99 -9.34 -3.15
CA LEU A 111 -14.96 -9.49 -4.18
C LEU A 111 -15.41 -8.91 -5.51
N ARG A 112 -16.67 -9.13 -5.91
CA ARG A 112 -17.21 -8.52 -7.14
C ARG A 112 -17.20 -6.99 -7.09
N VAL A 113 -17.65 -6.41 -5.98
CA VAL A 113 -17.71 -4.95 -5.81
C VAL A 113 -16.32 -4.35 -5.74
N ASN A 114 -15.41 -4.96 -4.94
CA ASN A 114 -14.02 -4.53 -4.84
C ASN A 114 -13.33 -4.53 -6.18
N ASN A 115 -13.39 -5.66 -6.89
CA ASN A 115 -12.69 -5.79 -8.17
C ASN A 115 -13.28 -4.90 -9.26
N ALA A 116 -14.59 -4.61 -9.22
CA ALA A 116 -15.20 -3.65 -10.11
C ALA A 116 -14.79 -2.20 -9.78
N ALA A 117 -14.80 -1.83 -8.49
CA ALA A 117 -14.42 -0.50 -8.05
C ALA A 117 -12.94 -0.19 -8.32
N PHE A 118 -12.09 -1.19 -8.19
CA PHE A 118 -10.63 -1.07 -8.34
C PHE A 118 -10.09 -1.70 -9.62
N ALA A 119 -10.92 -1.88 -10.65
CA ALA A 119 -10.51 -2.52 -11.90
C ALA A 119 -9.31 -1.82 -12.59
N ALA A 120 -9.22 -0.50 -12.46
CA ALA A 120 -8.12 0.30 -12.98
C ALA A 120 -7.01 0.57 -11.95
N HIS A 121 -7.15 0.05 -10.71
CA HIS A 121 -6.19 0.29 -9.64
C HIS A 121 -5.21 -0.88 -9.52
N GLY A 122 -3.94 -0.61 -9.74
CA GLY A 122 -2.90 -1.64 -9.84
C GLY A 122 -2.65 -2.47 -8.56
N GLU A 123 -3.12 -2.03 -7.39
CA GLU A 123 -2.78 -2.66 -6.11
C GLU A 123 -4.01 -3.18 -5.33
N GLN A 124 -5.22 -2.71 -5.66
CA GLN A 124 -6.43 -3.03 -4.91
C GLN A 124 -7.46 -3.83 -5.71
N GLY A 125 -7.29 -3.95 -7.01
CA GLY A 125 -8.13 -4.77 -7.86
C GLY A 125 -7.59 -6.20 -8.01
N GLY A 126 -8.43 -7.09 -8.55
CA GLY A 126 -8.02 -8.45 -8.87
C GLY A 126 -7.86 -9.38 -7.66
N TRP A 127 -8.51 -9.05 -6.54
CA TRP A 127 -8.51 -9.93 -5.37
C TRP A 127 -9.30 -11.21 -5.63
N ASP A 128 -8.78 -12.30 -5.09
CA ASP A 128 -9.45 -13.59 -5.01
C ASP A 128 -9.85 -13.95 -3.57
N LEU A 129 -10.53 -15.07 -3.43
CA LEU A 129 -11.01 -15.54 -2.12
C LEU A 129 -9.85 -15.88 -1.17
N SER A 130 -8.71 -16.33 -1.69
CA SER A 130 -7.54 -16.64 -0.88
C SER A 130 -6.94 -15.38 -0.27
N MET A 131 -6.82 -14.32 -1.05
CA MET A 131 -6.35 -13.02 -0.58
C MET A 131 -7.28 -12.42 0.48
N LEU A 132 -8.60 -12.50 0.27
CA LEU A 132 -9.57 -12.03 1.26
C LEU A 132 -9.45 -12.81 2.56
N ARG A 133 -9.40 -14.14 2.51
CA ARG A 133 -9.28 -15.00 3.71
C ARG A 133 -7.97 -14.76 4.46
N GLN A 134 -6.88 -14.50 3.74
CA GLN A 134 -5.61 -14.11 4.37
C GLN A 134 -5.77 -12.84 5.21
N ARG A 135 -6.49 -11.84 4.69
CA ARG A 135 -6.76 -10.61 5.44
C ARG A 135 -7.73 -10.81 6.61
N GLN A 136 -8.71 -11.71 6.46
CA GLN A 136 -9.62 -12.08 7.54
C GLN A 136 -8.92 -12.86 8.67
N ALA A 137 -7.77 -13.47 8.41
CA ALA A 137 -6.98 -14.19 9.40
C ALA A 137 -5.99 -13.30 10.18
N GLU A 138 -5.87 -12.03 9.82
CA GLU A 138 -4.99 -11.10 10.52
C GLU A 138 -5.58 -10.68 11.88
N ASP A 139 -4.72 -10.50 12.89
CA ASP A 139 -5.14 -10.17 14.26
C ASP A 139 -5.95 -8.86 14.38
N TRP A 140 -5.77 -7.94 13.42
CA TRP A 140 -6.49 -6.67 13.37
C TRP A 140 -7.86 -6.76 12.70
N PHE A 141 -8.23 -7.90 12.13
CA PHE A 141 -9.50 -8.03 11.43
C PHE A 141 -10.68 -8.02 12.40
N ASP A 142 -11.57 -7.05 12.21
CA ASP A 142 -12.84 -6.97 12.92
C ASP A 142 -13.97 -6.82 11.88
N PRO A 143 -14.89 -7.80 11.76
CA PRO A 143 -16.01 -7.71 10.85
C PRO A 143 -16.97 -6.54 11.18
N ASN A 144 -17.01 -6.05 12.44
CA ASN A 144 -17.80 -4.88 12.79
C ASN A 144 -17.22 -3.56 12.27
N GLY A 145 -15.90 -3.53 12.02
CA GLY A 145 -15.22 -2.42 11.35
C GLY A 145 -15.22 -2.54 9.82
N PHE A 146 -15.84 -3.59 9.30
CA PHE A 146 -15.98 -3.81 7.86
C PHE A 146 -17.45 -3.63 7.47
N LEU A 147 -17.82 -2.43 7.04
CA LEU A 147 -19.20 -2.01 6.82
C LEU A 147 -19.61 -2.16 5.37
N LEU A 148 -20.80 -2.68 5.14
CA LEU A 148 -21.42 -2.88 3.84
C LEU A 148 -22.67 -2.04 3.69
N HIS A 149 -22.83 -1.41 2.51
CA HIS A 149 -24.07 -0.75 2.12
C HIS A 149 -24.70 -1.50 0.96
N GLU A 150 -26.00 -1.77 1.10
CA GLU A 150 -26.81 -2.44 0.07
C GLU A 150 -27.78 -1.46 -0.58
N ARG A 151 -27.95 -1.61 -1.88
CA ARG A 151 -28.95 -0.90 -2.65
C ARG A 151 -29.71 -1.90 -3.52
N GLU A 152 -31.05 -1.87 -3.41
CA GLU A 152 -31.93 -2.78 -4.17
C GLU A 152 -31.56 -4.27 -3.99
N GLY A 153 -31.23 -4.67 -2.75
CA GLY A 153 -30.83 -6.05 -2.40
C GLY A 153 -29.49 -6.49 -2.94
N ARG A 154 -28.62 -5.57 -3.36
CA ARG A 154 -27.28 -5.85 -3.84
C ARG A 154 -26.23 -5.03 -3.08
N LEU A 155 -25.11 -5.65 -2.80
CA LEU A 155 -23.97 -4.91 -2.28
C LEU A 155 -23.55 -3.84 -3.28
N ALA A 156 -23.55 -2.57 -2.84
CA ALA A 156 -23.27 -1.39 -3.66
C ALA A 156 -21.99 -0.68 -3.24
N ALA A 157 -21.66 -0.68 -1.95
CA ALA A 157 -20.48 -0.01 -1.41
C ALA A 157 -20.01 -0.68 -0.12
N PHE A 158 -18.76 -0.41 0.24
CA PHE A 158 -18.18 -0.85 1.51
C PHE A 158 -17.19 0.18 2.05
N CYS A 159 -16.95 0.09 3.37
CA CYS A 159 -15.86 0.76 4.04
C CYS A 159 -15.20 -0.24 5.00
N TRP A 160 -13.90 -0.40 4.90
CA TRP A 160 -13.13 -1.31 5.74
C TRP A 160 -12.14 -0.54 6.59
N VAL A 161 -12.34 -0.56 7.92
CA VAL A 161 -11.51 0.12 8.90
C VAL A 161 -10.50 -0.85 9.48
N LYS A 162 -9.25 -0.43 9.59
CA LYS A 162 -8.22 -1.13 10.34
C LYS A 162 -7.94 -0.38 11.64
N MET A 163 -8.13 -1.06 12.77
CA MET A 163 -7.73 -0.52 14.07
C MET A 163 -6.25 -0.78 14.29
N HIS A 164 -5.49 0.27 14.57
CA HIS A 164 -4.11 0.14 15.03
C HIS A 164 -4.10 0.17 16.56
N ALA A 165 -3.33 -0.72 17.18
CA ALA A 165 -3.05 -0.62 18.60
C ALA A 165 -2.35 0.73 18.88
N ALA A 166 -2.79 1.42 19.92
CA ALA A 166 -2.20 2.68 20.38
C ALA A 166 -0.80 2.46 20.95
#